data_53bab6e1cb87ea9d57eae917a9590aa8
#
_entry.id   53bab6e1cb87ea9d57eae917a9590aa8
#
_cell.length_a   1.000
_cell.length_b   1.000
_cell.length_c   1.000
_cell.angle_alpha   90.00
_cell.angle_beta   90.00
_cell.angle_gamma   90.00
#
_symmetry.space_group_name_H-M   'P 1'
#
loop_
_entity.id
_entity.type
_entity.pdbx_description
1 polymer ?
#
loop_
_entity_poly.entity_id
_entity_poly.type
_entity_poly.pdbx_seq_one_letter_code
_entity_poly.pdbx_strand_id
1 'polypeptide(L)'
;MNKDEICIIIPSRIGSTRLKNKPLLDINGKTLIQRVVINALNVTENVYVATDSALIKDNLKQITNNVVMTSPKHISGTDRVCEAANKLNLDDNTFILNLQGDEPFLPNELISNVINDYFKNSSNVITVSTNISSDEDLKNPNCVLVEIDNNNYATSFVRTGSIKNPKRHVGIYGYNFKTLNQLVNLDPTKNELKYKLEQLRFLENNYSIYVSHYKEYIPDGIDTEDDLKAASDYLLNK
;
A
#
# COMPACT_ATOMS: atom_id res chain seq x y z
N MET A 1 13.76 5.54 -18.27
CA MET A 1 12.47 5.12 -17.73
C MET A 1 11.45 6.17 -18.16
N ASN A 2 10.46 5.78 -18.92
CA ASN A 2 9.42 6.69 -19.39
C ASN A 2 8.45 6.92 -18.24
N LYS A 3 8.19 8.17 -17.83
CA LYS A 3 7.29 8.48 -16.70
C LYS A 3 5.86 8.00 -16.94
N ASP A 4 5.48 7.82 -18.21
CA ASP A 4 4.16 7.31 -18.62
C ASP A 4 3.95 5.82 -18.32
N GLU A 5 5.03 5.09 -17.99
CA GLU A 5 4.99 3.67 -17.66
C GLU A 5 4.71 3.40 -16.17
N ILE A 6 4.60 4.47 -15.35
CA ILE A 6 4.40 4.37 -13.90
C ILE A 6 3.08 5.02 -13.53
N CYS A 7 2.25 4.29 -12.78
CA CYS A 7 0.99 4.79 -12.23
C CYS A 7 0.92 4.48 -10.73
N ILE A 8 0.68 5.49 -9.89
CA ILE A 8 0.36 5.28 -8.47
C ILE A 8 -1.16 5.29 -8.34
N ILE A 9 -1.74 4.22 -7.80
CA ILE A 9 -3.17 4.14 -7.51
C ILE A 9 -3.37 3.98 -6.01
N ILE A 10 -4.14 4.89 -5.42
CA ILE A 10 -4.43 4.97 -4.00
C ILE A 10 -5.86 4.47 -3.76
N PRO A 11 -6.06 3.22 -3.28
CA PRO A 11 -7.40 2.75 -2.92
C PRO A 11 -7.87 3.44 -1.64
N SER A 12 -9.08 3.99 -1.67
CA SER A 12 -9.67 4.67 -0.52
C SER A 12 -11.17 4.46 -0.47
N ARG A 13 -11.69 3.97 0.65
CA ARG A 13 -13.13 3.77 0.87
C ARG A 13 -13.61 4.54 2.09
N ILE A 14 -14.87 5.00 2.05
CA ILE A 14 -15.45 5.73 3.19
C ILE A 14 -15.81 4.82 4.35
N GLY A 15 -16.13 3.55 4.07
CA GLY A 15 -16.58 2.56 5.03
C GLY A 15 -15.45 1.95 5.87
N SER A 16 -14.88 2.71 6.79
CA SER A 16 -13.98 2.18 7.81
C SER A 16 -14.77 1.76 9.07
N THR A 17 -14.44 0.57 9.61
CA THR A 17 -15.13 0.04 10.80
C THR A 17 -14.53 0.54 12.11
N ARG A 18 -13.24 0.83 12.15
CA ARG A 18 -12.51 1.30 13.36
C ARG A 18 -12.55 2.82 13.50
N LEU A 19 -12.39 3.56 12.40
CA LEU A 19 -12.45 5.02 12.35
C LEU A 19 -13.48 5.47 11.33
N LYS A 20 -14.60 6.04 11.78
CA LYS A 20 -15.67 6.52 10.89
C LYS A 20 -15.11 7.59 9.94
N ASN A 21 -15.38 7.45 8.64
CA ASN A 21 -14.93 8.37 7.59
C ASN A 21 -13.39 8.55 7.60
N LYS A 22 -12.61 7.54 7.96
CA LYS A 22 -11.15 7.57 8.12
C LYS A 22 -10.42 8.43 7.08
N PRO A 23 -10.67 8.32 5.75
CA PRO A 23 -9.94 9.11 4.75
C PRO A 23 -10.15 10.63 4.87
N LEU A 24 -11.25 11.06 5.49
CA LEU A 24 -11.63 12.47 5.64
C LEU A 24 -11.25 13.05 7.00
N LEU A 25 -10.62 12.28 7.88
CA LEU A 25 -10.16 12.77 9.17
C LEU A 25 -9.06 13.81 8.98
N ASP A 26 -9.20 14.92 9.68
CA ASP A 26 -8.20 16.00 9.67
C ASP A 26 -6.95 15.59 10.45
N ILE A 27 -5.80 15.88 9.87
CA ILE A 27 -4.49 15.75 10.49
C ILE A 27 -3.78 17.07 10.27
N ASN A 28 -3.89 18.00 11.22
CA ASN A 28 -3.28 19.33 11.16
C ASN A 28 -3.56 20.07 9.83
N GLY A 29 -4.83 20.30 9.54
CA GLY A 29 -5.30 21.15 8.42
C GLY A 29 -5.36 20.48 7.04
N LYS A 30 -5.08 19.17 6.93
CA LYS A 30 -5.31 18.36 5.73
C LYS A 30 -5.92 17.03 6.11
N THR A 31 -6.84 16.53 5.29
CA THR A 31 -7.38 15.18 5.54
C THR A 31 -6.33 14.11 5.29
N LEU A 32 -6.54 12.92 5.89
CA LEU A 32 -5.65 11.77 5.70
C LEU A 32 -5.41 11.50 4.21
N ILE A 33 -6.48 11.40 3.41
CA ILE A 33 -6.34 11.12 1.98
C ILE A 33 -5.63 12.25 1.22
N GLN A 34 -5.84 13.52 1.59
CA GLN A 34 -5.12 14.64 1.01
C GLN A 34 -3.62 14.54 1.23
N ARG A 35 -3.19 14.11 2.43
CA ARG A 35 -1.77 13.92 2.74
C ARG A 35 -1.14 12.82 1.91
N VAL A 36 -1.82 11.68 1.80
CA VAL A 36 -1.34 10.56 0.96
C VAL A 36 -1.20 10.99 -0.50
N VAL A 37 -2.20 11.69 -1.06
CA VAL A 37 -2.18 12.14 -2.46
C VAL A 37 -1.08 13.17 -2.70
N ILE A 38 -0.95 14.17 -1.82
CA ILE A 38 0.10 15.20 -1.93
C ILE A 38 1.48 14.54 -1.90
N ASN A 39 1.67 13.59 -1.00
CA ASN A 39 2.93 12.86 -0.89
C ASN A 39 3.26 12.07 -2.16
N ALA A 40 2.30 11.35 -2.72
CA ALA A 40 2.47 10.61 -3.97
C ALA A 40 2.77 11.54 -5.17
N LEU A 41 2.12 12.70 -5.24
CA LEU A 41 2.33 13.70 -6.31
C LEU A 41 3.74 14.32 -6.29
N ASN A 42 4.46 14.25 -5.18
CA ASN A 42 5.87 14.66 -5.14
C ASN A 42 6.79 13.68 -5.91
N VAL A 43 6.32 12.47 -6.20
CA VAL A 43 7.11 11.44 -6.92
C VAL A 43 6.76 11.39 -8.40
N THR A 44 5.48 11.46 -8.74
CA THR A 44 4.97 11.44 -10.13
C THR A 44 3.63 12.17 -10.24
N GLU A 45 3.33 12.70 -11.43
CA GLU A 45 2.02 13.30 -11.73
C GLU A 45 0.94 12.25 -12.02
N ASN A 46 1.33 11.00 -12.36
CA ASN A 46 0.42 9.89 -12.64
C ASN A 46 -0.10 9.24 -11.35
N VAL A 47 -0.81 10.03 -10.55
CA VAL A 47 -1.42 9.59 -9.30
C VAL A 47 -2.94 9.61 -9.44
N TYR A 48 -3.59 8.50 -9.11
CA TYR A 48 -5.04 8.33 -9.16
C TYR A 48 -5.56 7.83 -7.81
N VAL A 49 -6.73 8.31 -7.41
CA VAL A 49 -7.45 7.80 -6.25
C VAL A 49 -8.61 6.93 -6.70
N ALA A 50 -8.61 5.66 -6.29
CA ALA A 50 -9.69 4.72 -6.56
C ALA A 50 -10.66 4.69 -5.37
N THR A 51 -11.90 5.18 -5.53
CA THR A 51 -12.85 5.31 -4.42
C THR A 51 -14.29 5.02 -4.82
N ASP A 52 -15.09 4.62 -3.84
CA ASP A 52 -16.54 4.45 -3.96
C ASP A 52 -17.32 5.68 -3.45
N SER A 53 -16.63 6.74 -3.02
CA SER A 53 -17.24 7.85 -2.31
C SER A 53 -17.12 9.19 -3.04
N ALA A 54 -18.27 9.81 -3.34
CA ALA A 54 -18.32 11.18 -3.84
C ALA A 54 -17.71 12.18 -2.84
N LEU A 55 -17.81 11.93 -1.53
CA LEU A 55 -17.23 12.80 -0.49
C LEU A 55 -15.70 12.84 -0.58
N ILE A 56 -15.06 11.68 -0.83
CA ILE A 56 -13.61 11.62 -1.03
C ILE A 56 -13.22 12.37 -2.31
N LYS A 57 -13.96 12.15 -3.40
CA LYS A 57 -13.76 12.89 -4.66
C LYS A 57 -13.86 14.39 -4.47
N ASP A 58 -14.90 14.85 -3.78
CA ASP A 58 -15.13 16.27 -3.51
C ASP A 58 -14.03 16.89 -2.63
N ASN A 59 -13.56 16.15 -1.64
CA ASN A 59 -12.48 16.56 -0.75
C ASN A 59 -11.14 16.77 -1.50
N LEU A 60 -10.92 16.05 -2.60
CA LEU A 60 -9.69 16.12 -3.38
C LEU A 60 -9.70 17.16 -4.50
N LYS A 61 -10.82 17.80 -4.82
CA LYS A 61 -10.98 18.71 -5.98
C LYS A 61 -9.94 19.83 -6.08
N GLN A 62 -9.43 20.31 -4.94
CA GLN A 62 -8.42 21.37 -4.92
C GLN A 62 -6.99 20.85 -5.10
N ILE A 63 -6.79 19.53 -5.07
CA ILE A 63 -5.47 18.89 -5.17
C ILE A 63 -5.34 18.16 -6.50
N THR A 64 -6.35 17.34 -6.86
CA THR A 64 -6.36 16.57 -8.10
C THR A 64 -7.77 16.25 -8.57
N ASN A 65 -7.94 16.15 -9.88
CA ASN A 65 -9.15 15.60 -10.51
C ASN A 65 -9.01 14.12 -10.89
N ASN A 66 -7.84 13.51 -10.65
CA ASN A 66 -7.55 12.12 -10.97
C ASN A 66 -8.20 11.17 -9.95
N VAL A 67 -9.53 11.13 -9.93
CA VAL A 67 -10.32 10.28 -9.05
C VAL A 67 -11.20 9.35 -9.88
N VAL A 68 -10.93 8.04 -9.76
CA VAL A 68 -11.66 6.97 -10.44
C VAL A 68 -12.71 6.42 -9.50
N MET A 69 -13.99 6.56 -9.87
CA MET A 69 -15.09 5.97 -9.11
C MET A 69 -15.14 4.46 -9.35
N THR A 70 -15.12 3.70 -8.26
CA THR A 70 -15.07 2.23 -8.26
C THR A 70 -16.25 1.63 -7.47
N SER A 71 -16.49 0.33 -7.66
CA SER A 71 -17.54 -0.39 -6.97
C SER A 71 -17.38 -0.35 -5.44
N PRO A 72 -18.47 -0.16 -4.67
CA PRO A 72 -18.44 -0.29 -3.22
C PRO A 72 -18.32 -1.76 -2.75
N LYS A 73 -18.42 -2.73 -3.67
CA LYS A 73 -18.45 -4.17 -3.35
C LYS A 73 -17.06 -4.77 -3.19
N HIS A 74 -15.99 -4.04 -3.51
CA HIS A 74 -14.63 -4.56 -3.36
C HIS A 74 -14.29 -4.90 -1.93
N ILE A 75 -13.75 -6.10 -1.75
CA ILE A 75 -13.35 -6.63 -0.44
C ILE A 75 -11.95 -6.11 -0.09
N SER A 76 -11.05 -6.03 -1.08
CA SER A 76 -9.65 -5.60 -0.90
C SER A 76 -9.32 -4.29 -1.61
N GLY A 77 -8.21 -3.67 -1.19
CA GLY A 77 -7.61 -2.54 -1.90
C GLY A 77 -7.10 -2.94 -3.28
N THR A 78 -6.58 -4.14 -3.43
CA THR A 78 -6.04 -4.69 -4.69
C THR A 78 -7.12 -4.84 -5.76
N ASP A 79 -8.32 -5.36 -5.40
CA ASP A 79 -9.46 -5.43 -6.31
C ASP A 79 -9.89 -4.05 -6.80
N ARG A 80 -9.91 -3.07 -5.90
CA ARG A 80 -10.26 -1.68 -6.22
C ARG A 80 -9.24 -1.03 -7.16
N VAL A 81 -7.96 -1.27 -6.91
CA VAL A 81 -6.86 -0.80 -7.78
C VAL A 81 -6.98 -1.41 -9.16
N CYS A 82 -7.28 -2.71 -9.26
CA CYS A 82 -7.47 -3.39 -10.53
C CYS A 82 -8.66 -2.80 -11.32
N GLU A 83 -9.81 -2.56 -10.69
CA GLU A 83 -10.95 -1.89 -11.36
C GLU A 83 -10.55 -0.50 -11.87
N ALA A 84 -9.83 0.28 -11.06
CA ALA A 84 -9.39 1.60 -11.47
C ALA A 84 -8.43 1.53 -12.67
N ALA A 85 -7.45 0.64 -12.65
CA ALA A 85 -6.51 0.43 -13.75
C ALA A 85 -7.22 0.02 -15.05
N ASN A 86 -8.23 -0.85 -14.97
CA ASN A 86 -9.08 -1.20 -16.11
C ASN A 86 -9.84 0.02 -16.66
N LYS A 87 -10.42 0.86 -15.81
CA LYS A 87 -11.13 2.08 -16.22
C LYS A 87 -10.24 3.14 -16.82
N LEU A 88 -8.97 3.15 -16.45
CA LEU A 88 -7.94 4.02 -17.01
C LEU A 88 -7.38 3.47 -18.33
N ASN A 89 -7.76 2.26 -18.73
CA ASN A 89 -7.25 1.54 -19.92
C ASN A 89 -5.71 1.48 -19.92
N LEU A 90 -5.10 1.15 -18.78
CA LEU A 90 -3.66 1.03 -18.68
C LEU A 90 -3.15 -0.14 -19.51
N ASP A 91 -1.94 0.00 -20.08
CA ASP A 91 -1.29 -1.07 -20.80
C ASP A 91 -0.80 -2.18 -19.85
N ASP A 92 -0.77 -3.42 -20.33
CA ASP A 92 -0.35 -4.62 -19.58
C ASP A 92 1.00 -4.45 -18.85
N ASN A 93 1.92 -3.69 -19.44
CA ASN A 93 3.27 -3.45 -18.90
C ASN A 93 3.35 -2.22 -17.99
N THR A 94 2.27 -1.44 -17.86
CA THR A 94 2.26 -0.28 -16.96
C THR A 94 2.53 -0.75 -15.54
N PHE A 95 3.58 -0.20 -14.90
CA PHE A 95 3.84 -0.44 -13.50
C PHE A 95 2.83 0.31 -12.64
N ILE A 96 2.15 -0.41 -11.75
CA ILE A 96 1.17 0.13 -10.82
C ILE A 96 1.73 -0.01 -9.41
N LEU A 97 1.88 1.11 -8.70
CA LEU A 97 2.14 1.13 -7.28
C LEU A 97 0.81 1.30 -6.54
N ASN A 98 0.39 0.27 -5.83
CA ASN A 98 -0.74 0.29 -4.91
C ASN A 98 -0.29 0.91 -3.59
N LEU A 99 -0.53 2.21 -3.43
CA LEU A 99 -0.16 2.99 -2.26
C LEU A 99 -1.38 3.11 -1.34
N GLN A 100 -1.29 2.54 -0.13
CA GLN A 100 -2.45 2.51 0.77
C GLN A 100 -2.89 3.91 1.21
N GLY A 101 -4.22 4.12 1.23
CA GLY A 101 -4.82 5.41 1.57
C GLY A 101 -4.73 5.80 3.06
N ASP A 102 -4.07 4.99 3.89
CA ASP A 102 -3.84 5.19 5.32
C ASP A 102 -2.37 5.40 5.69
N GLU A 103 -1.49 5.54 4.69
CA GLU A 103 -0.04 5.70 4.84
C GLU A 103 0.41 7.14 4.46
N PRO A 104 0.11 8.17 5.28
CA PRO A 104 0.32 9.58 4.89
C PRO A 104 1.78 10.03 4.96
N PHE A 105 2.66 9.27 5.60
CA PHE A 105 4.03 9.69 5.93
C PHE A 105 5.12 8.86 5.26
N LEU A 106 4.77 8.12 4.21
CA LEU A 106 5.77 7.35 3.46
C LEU A 106 6.79 8.31 2.84
N PRO A 107 8.09 8.12 3.06
CA PRO A 107 9.11 8.95 2.45
C PRO A 107 9.09 8.87 0.92
N ASN A 108 9.20 10.01 0.23
CA ASN A 108 9.29 10.04 -1.24
C ASN A 108 10.44 9.19 -1.77
N GLU A 109 11.55 9.16 -1.03
CA GLU A 109 12.69 8.30 -1.35
C GLU A 109 12.31 6.82 -1.32
N LEU A 110 11.53 6.37 -0.32
CA LEU A 110 11.05 5.01 -0.26
C LEU A 110 10.22 4.65 -1.50
N ILE A 111 9.26 5.51 -1.88
CA ILE A 111 8.41 5.30 -3.05
C ILE A 111 9.28 5.20 -4.31
N SER A 112 10.27 6.10 -4.45
CA SER A 112 11.21 6.09 -5.58
C SER A 112 12.08 4.84 -5.59
N ASN A 113 12.54 4.36 -4.42
CA ASN A 113 13.34 3.15 -4.29
C ASN A 113 12.54 1.91 -4.70
N VAL A 114 11.27 1.79 -4.29
CA VAL A 114 10.38 0.69 -4.69
C VAL A 114 10.23 0.63 -6.21
N ILE A 115 9.98 1.77 -6.84
CA ILE A 115 9.86 1.86 -8.30
C ILE A 115 11.16 1.41 -8.97
N ASN A 116 12.31 1.93 -8.53
CA ASN A 116 13.61 1.59 -9.08
C ASN A 116 13.95 0.12 -8.89
N ASP A 117 13.67 -0.43 -7.71
CA ASP A 117 13.96 -1.84 -7.39
C ASP A 117 13.09 -2.79 -8.21
N TYR A 118 11.83 -2.43 -8.49
CA TYR A 118 10.95 -3.23 -9.36
C TYR A 118 11.57 -3.40 -10.75
N PHE A 119 12.04 -2.32 -11.36
CA PHE A 119 12.62 -2.36 -12.71
C PHE A 119 14.01 -3.00 -12.76
N LYS A 120 14.72 -3.07 -11.62
CA LYS A 120 16.02 -3.74 -11.53
C LYS A 120 15.90 -5.24 -11.31
N ASN A 121 14.80 -5.70 -10.73
CA ASN A 121 14.64 -7.09 -10.31
C ASN A 121 13.51 -7.76 -11.09
N SER A 122 13.72 -8.99 -11.52
CA SER A 122 12.72 -9.78 -12.25
C SER A 122 11.75 -10.43 -11.27
N SER A 123 10.81 -9.64 -10.72
CA SER A 123 9.77 -10.13 -9.81
C SER A 123 8.38 -9.88 -10.36
N ASN A 124 7.41 -10.72 -9.95
CA ASN A 124 6.01 -10.50 -10.29
C ASN A 124 5.44 -9.34 -9.47
N VAL A 125 5.81 -9.28 -8.18
CA VAL A 125 5.33 -8.32 -7.20
C VAL A 125 6.53 -7.74 -6.47
N ILE A 126 6.47 -6.46 -6.11
CA ILE A 126 7.38 -5.83 -5.17
C ILE A 126 6.60 -5.34 -3.96
N THR A 127 7.20 -5.44 -2.78
CA THR A 127 6.70 -4.86 -1.53
C THR A 127 7.84 -4.24 -0.74
N VAL A 128 7.57 -3.75 0.46
CA VAL A 128 8.52 -3.03 1.29
C VAL A 128 8.70 -3.69 2.65
N SER A 129 9.90 -3.64 3.17
CA SER A 129 10.18 -3.91 4.58
C SER A 129 11.01 -2.81 5.22
N THR A 130 10.91 -2.69 6.53
CA THR A 130 11.78 -1.85 7.35
C THR A 130 12.31 -2.64 8.55
N ASN A 131 13.21 -2.03 9.30
CA ASN A 131 13.70 -2.65 10.53
C ASN A 131 12.57 -2.79 11.57
N ILE A 132 12.68 -3.80 12.41
CA ILE A 132 11.90 -3.89 13.64
C ILE A 132 12.36 -2.76 14.56
N SER A 133 11.44 -1.97 15.07
CA SER A 133 11.75 -0.80 15.90
C SER A 133 11.86 -1.16 17.38
N SER A 134 11.12 -2.18 17.82
CA SER A 134 11.11 -2.65 19.22
C SER A 134 10.70 -4.12 19.34
N ASP A 135 10.95 -4.70 20.52
CA ASP A 135 10.43 -6.05 20.84
C ASP A 135 8.89 -6.09 20.90
N GLU A 136 8.24 -4.94 21.02
CA GLU A 136 6.78 -4.82 21.00
C GLU A 136 6.23 -5.06 19.59
N ASP A 137 6.95 -4.64 18.54
CA ASP A 137 6.58 -4.91 17.15
C ASP A 137 6.45 -6.42 16.88
N LEU A 138 7.33 -7.23 17.48
CA LEU A 138 7.31 -8.68 17.34
C LEU A 138 6.06 -9.34 17.99
N LYS A 139 5.46 -8.66 18.95
CA LYS A 139 4.28 -9.13 19.70
C LYS A 139 2.97 -8.50 19.22
N ASN A 140 3.06 -7.43 18.44
CA ASN A 140 1.90 -6.69 17.94
C ASN A 140 1.25 -7.42 16.75
N PRO A 141 0.02 -7.95 16.87
CA PRO A 141 -0.66 -8.65 15.77
C PRO A 141 -1.00 -7.74 14.58
N ASN A 142 -0.92 -6.41 14.76
CA ASN A 142 -1.09 -5.45 13.67
C ASN A 142 0.22 -5.24 12.89
N CYS A 143 1.37 -5.54 13.47
CA CYS A 143 2.66 -5.50 12.80
C CYS A 143 2.84 -6.81 12.00
N VAL A 144 2.76 -6.73 10.68
CA VAL A 144 3.04 -7.87 9.82
C VAL A 144 4.55 -8.01 9.67
N LEU A 145 5.04 -9.23 9.88
CA LEU A 145 6.46 -9.56 9.71
C LEU A 145 6.67 -10.31 8.40
N VAL A 146 7.79 -10.06 7.75
CA VAL A 146 8.23 -10.75 6.54
C VAL A 146 9.60 -11.41 6.77
N GLU A 147 9.74 -12.64 6.31
CA GLU A 147 11.02 -13.35 6.16
C GLU A 147 11.45 -13.25 4.71
N ILE A 148 12.74 -12.95 4.49
CA ILE A 148 13.32 -12.81 3.16
C ILE A 148 14.50 -13.77 2.98
N ASP A 149 14.71 -14.24 1.76
CA ASP A 149 15.88 -15.00 1.38
C ASP A 149 17.10 -14.11 1.14
N ASN A 150 18.23 -14.72 0.76
CA ASN A 150 19.49 -14.01 0.48
C ASN A 150 19.43 -13.11 -0.76
N ASN A 151 18.41 -13.24 -1.60
CA ASN A 151 18.17 -12.45 -2.81
C ASN A 151 17.05 -11.39 -2.61
N ASN A 152 16.63 -11.18 -1.36
CA ASN A 152 15.54 -10.27 -0.97
C ASN A 152 14.16 -10.69 -1.49
N TYR A 153 13.89 -11.97 -1.75
CA TYR A 153 12.55 -12.44 -2.03
C TYR A 153 11.86 -12.90 -0.75
N ALA A 154 10.59 -12.56 -0.62
CA ALA A 154 9.78 -13.00 0.51
C ALA A 154 9.60 -14.52 0.50
N THR A 155 9.85 -15.15 1.65
CA THR A 155 9.63 -16.59 1.88
C THR A 155 8.42 -16.85 2.78
N SER A 156 8.08 -15.89 3.64
CA SER A 156 6.94 -16.00 4.55
C SER A 156 6.45 -14.64 5.03
N PHE A 157 5.15 -14.57 5.37
CA PHE A 157 4.54 -13.44 6.07
C PHE A 157 3.74 -13.95 7.26
N VAL A 158 3.89 -13.29 8.41
CA VAL A 158 3.17 -13.66 9.63
C VAL A 158 2.70 -12.41 10.41
N ARG A 159 1.57 -12.53 11.12
CA ARG A 159 1.14 -11.54 12.14
C ARG A 159 1.57 -11.95 13.54
N THR A 160 1.67 -13.25 13.76
CA THR A 160 2.06 -13.87 15.03
C THR A 160 2.87 -15.11 14.72
N GLY A 161 3.82 -15.43 15.58
CA GLY A 161 4.70 -16.58 15.38
C GLY A 161 6.16 -16.16 15.19
N SER A 162 7.02 -17.16 15.03
CA SER A 162 8.46 -16.98 14.89
C SER A 162 8.89 -17.27 13.46
N ILE A 163 9.57 -16.31 12.85
CA ILE A 163 10.28 -16.44 11.56
C ILE A 163 11.74 -16.02 11.75
N LYS A 164 12.61 -16.45 10.84
CA LYS A 164 14.03 -16.10 10.91
C LYS A 164 14.25 -14.66 10.43
N ASN A 165 15.11 -13.93 11.14
CA ASN A 165 15.48 -12.56 10.77
C ASN A 165 14.28 -11.69 10.33
N PRO A 166 13.24 -11.56 11.16
CA PRO A 166 12.02 -10.85 10.79
C PRO A 166 12.32 -9.39 10.42
N LYS A 167 11.63 -8.91 9.40
CA LYS A 167 11.53 -7.49 9.08
C LYS A 167 10.07 -7.06 9.23
N ARG A 168 9.85 -5.80 9.61
CA ARG A 168 8.50 -5.22 9.59
C ARG A 168 8.08 -5.00 8.14
N HIS A 169 6.97 -5.60 7.74
CA HIS A 169 6.40 -5.41 6.41
C HIS A 169 5.60 -4.10 6.35
N VAL A 170 5.75 -3.37 5.24
CA VAL A 170 4.96 -2.18 4.93
C VAL A 170 4.04 -2.51 3.76
N GLY A 171 2.74 -2.31 3.93
CA GLY A 171 1.67 -2.80 3.05
C GLY A 171 1.56 -2.12 1.68
N ILE A 172 2.68 -1.74 1.07
CA ILE A 172 2.75 -1.17 -0.28
C ILE A 172 3.07 -2.30 -1.26
N TYR A 173 2.41 -2.32 -2.41
CA TYR A 173 2.65 -3.32 -3.44
C TYR A 173 2.82 -2.67 -4.81
N GLY A 174 3.79 -3.19 -5.57
CA GLY A 174 3.97 -2.81 -6.97
C GLY A 174 3.97 -4.04 -7.87
N TYR A 175 3.39 -3.90 -9.05
CA TYR A 175 3.28 -4.93 -10.08
C TYR A 175 2.97 -4.29 -11.43
N ASN A 176 3.15 -4.99 -12.53
CA ASN A 176 2.58 -4.52 -13.79
C ASN A 176 1.07 -4.85 -13.85
N PHE A 177 0.35 -4.17 -14.73
CA PHE A 177 -1.10 -4.33 -14.84
C PHE A 177 -1.52 -5.76 -15.21
N LYS A 178 -0.77 -6.44 -16.06
CA LYS A 178 -1.00 -7.84 -16.41
C LYS A 178 -0.94 -8.74 -15.17
N THR A 179 0.09 -8.58 -14.34
CA THR A 179 0.23 -9.34 -13.08
C THR A 179 -0.92 -9.02 -12.13
N LEU A 180 -1.27 -7.73 -11.96
CA LEU A 180 -2.40 -7.34 -11.12
C LEU A 180 -3.70 -8.04 -11.54
N ASN A 181 -4.00 -8.06 -12.84
CA ASN A 181 -5.18 -8.77 -13.36
C ASN A 181 -5.15 -10.28 -13.06
N GLN A 182 -3.98 -10.90 -13.07
CA GLN A 182 -3.85 -12.32 -12.69
C GLN A 182 -4.10 -12.50 -11.18
N LEU A 183 -3.50 -11.65 -10.33
CA LEU A 183 -3.60 -11.77 -8.88
C LEU A 183 -5.03 -11.65 -8.34
N VAL A 184 -5.83 -10.73 -8.88
CA VAL A 184 -7.23 -10.54 -8.44
C VAL A 184 -8.16 -11.68 -8.87
N ASN A 185 -7.75 -12.47 -9.87
CA ASN A 185 -8.50 -13.63 -10.33
C ASN A 185 -8.10 -14.94 -9.63
N LEU A 186 -7.14 -14.91 -8.71
CA LEU A 186 -6.78 -16.06 -7.89
C LEU A 186 -7.84 -16.32 -6.82
N ASP A 187 -8.17 -17.59 -6.61
CA ASP A 187 -9.00 -17.97 -5.48
C ASP A 187 -8.29 -17.71 -4.14
N PRO A 188 -8.99 -17.20 -3.13
CA PRO A 188 -8.42 -17.02 -1.81
C PRO A 188 -7.90 -18.33 -1.21
N THR A 189 -6.67 -18.29 -0.68
CA THR A 189 -6.06 -19.48 -0.06
C THR A 189 -6.48 -19.63 1.41
N LYS A 190 -6.31 -20.87 1.95
CA LYS A 190 -6.66 -21.13 3.35
C LYS A 190 -5.86 -20.28 4.32
N ASN A 191 -4.56 -20.07 4.04
CA ASN A 191 -3.71 -19.29 4.92
C ASN A 191 -4.01 -17.78 4.82
N GLU A 192 -4.28 -17.27 3.61
CA GLU A 192 -4.75 -15.90 3.43
C GLU A 192 -5.99 -15.61 4.29
N LEU A 193 -7.03 -16.46 4.19
CA LEU A 193 -8.26 -16.30 4.94
C LEU A 193 -8.05 -16.42 6.46
N LYS A 194 -7.21 -17.38 6.88
CA LYS A 194 -6.90 -17.63 8.28
C LYS A 194 -6.14 -16.47 8.93
N TYR A 195 -5.12 -15.97 8.25
CA TYR A 195 -4.22 -14.94 8.80
C TYR A 195 -4.59 -13.52 8.36
N LYS A 196 -5.56 -13.38 7.45
CA LYS A 196 -5.98 -12.10 6.83
C LYS A 196 -4.79 -11.36 6.22
N LEU A 197 -3.99 -12.09 5.44
CA LEU A 197 -2.80 -11.62 4.74
C LEU A 197 -2.92 -11.97 3.25
N GLU A 198 -3.34 -11.00 2.43
CA GLU A 198 -3.60 -11.18 0.99
C GLU A 198 -2.35 -11.68 0.24
N GLN A 199 -1.17 -11.23 0.62
CA GLN A 199 0.10 -11.60 -0.01
C GLN A 199 0.45 -13.09 0.14
N LEU A 200 -0.16 -13.80 1.08
CA LEU A 200 0.00 -15.26 1.17
C LEU A 200 -0.62 -15.96 -0.03
N ARG A 201 -1.73 -15.46 -0.58
CA ARG A 201 -2.31 -15.96 -1.83
C ARG A 201 -1.31 -15.88 -2.97
N PHE A 202 -0.55 -14.78 -3.05
CA PHE A 202 0.44 -14.60 -4.11
C PHE A 202 1.59 -15.61 -3.97
N LEU A 203 2.16 -15.75 -2.78
CA LEU A 203 3.22 -16.72 -2.52
C LEU A 203 2.78 -18.17 -2.77
N GLU A 204 1.59 -18.54 -2.30
CA GLU A 204 1.05 -19.91 -2.42
C GLU A 204 0.68 -20.27 -3.87
N ASN A 205 0.52 -19.27 -4.74
CA ASN A 205 0.37 -19.46 -6.19
C ASN A 205 1.68 -19.21 -6.97
N ASN A 206 2.84 -19.28 -6.30
CA ASN A 206 4.17 -19.16 -6.88
C ASN A 206 4.49 -17.82 -7.56
N TYR A 207 3.84 -16.73 -7.16
CA TYR A 207 4.26 -15.40 -7.55
C TYR A 207 5.46 -14.96 -6.69
N SER A 208 6.54 -14.55 -7.36
CA SER A 208 7.71 -14.01 -6.67
C SER A 208 7.40 -12.62 -6.12
N ILE A 209 7.74 -12.38 -4.85
CA ILE A 209 7.58 -11.09 -4.19
C ILE A 209 8.97 -10.60 -3.78
N TYR A 210 9.50 -9.60 -4.48
CA TYR A 210 10.73 -8.92 -4.09
C TYR A 210 10.44 -7.94 -2.96
N VAL A 211 11.32 -7.86 -1.98
CA VAL A 211 11.15 -7.00 -0.80
C VAL A 211 12.21 -5.91 -0.82
N SER A 212 11.82 -4.70 -1.20
CA SER A 212 12.66 -3.51 -1.09
C SER A 212 12.82 -3.13 0.38
N HIS A 213 14.05 -3.05 0.88
CA HIS A 213 14.30 -2.77 2.28
C HIS A 213 14.64 -1.31 2.50
N TYR A 214 13.81 -0.61 3.29
CA TYR A 214 14.03 0.77 3.69
C TYR A 214 14.55 0.81 5.14
N LYS A 215 15.69 1.46 5.36
CA LYS A 215 16.42 1.40 6.64
C LYS A 215 15.93 2.39 7.68
N GLU A 216 15.39 3.52 7.22
CA GLU A 216 14.97 4.60 8.10
C GLU A 216 13.60 4.30 8.72
N TYR A 217 13.29 5.02 9.79
CA TYR A 217 12.00 4.91 10.46
C TYR A 217 10.85 5.38 9.57
N ILE A 218 9.78 4.62 9.56
CA ILE A 218 8.52 4.96 8.91
C ILE A 218 7.43 4.95 10.00
N PRO A 219 6.69 6.06 10.20
CA PRO A 219 5.53 6.06 11.08
C PRO A 219 4.52 4.98 10.66
N ASP A 220 3.74 4.50 11.62
CA ASP A 220 2.67 3.55 11.33
C ASP A 220 1.56 4.17 10.49
N GLY A 221 0.90 3.36 9.68
CA GLY A 221 -0.34 3.73 9.02
C GLY A 221 -1.45 4.04 10.05
N ILE A 222 -2.41 4.86 9.67
CA ILE A 222 -3.46 5.32 10.58
C ILE A 222 -4.64 4.37 10.52
N ASP A 223 -4.89 3.62 11.61
CA ASP A 223 -5.98 2.65 11.72
C ASP A 223 -6.88 2.88 12.94
N THR A 224 -6.34 3.53 13.98
CA THR A 224 -7.00 3.79 15.27
C THR A 224 -6.96 5.27 15.63
N GLU A 225 -7.69 5.66 16.68
CA GLU A 225 -7.61 7.03 17.22
C GLU A 225 -6.23 7.34 17.80
N ASP A 226 -5.56 6.36 18.39
CA ASP A 226 -4.20 6.53 18.91
C ASP A 226 -3.20 6.79 17.77
N ASP A 227 -3.34 6.08 16.62
CA ASP A 227 -2.52 6.34 15.44
C ASP A 227 -2.76 7.75 14.88
N LEU A 228 -4.02 8.20 14.87
CA LEU A 228 -4.37 9.55 14.42
C LEU A 228 -3.73 10.63 15.30
N LYS A 229 -3.73 10.42 16.61
CA LYS A 229 -3.06 11.31 17.56
C LYS A 229 -1.55 11.31 17.35
N ALA A 230 -0.94 10.13 17.26
CA ALA A 230 0.49 9.98 16.99
C ALA A 230 0.90 10.66 15.68
N ALA A 231 0.07 10.56 14.64
CA ALA A 231 0.24 11.23 13.36
C ALA A 231 0.22 12.76 13.48
N SER A 232 -0.69 13.30 14.29
CA SER A 232 -0.77 14.75 14.58
C SER A 232 0.45 15.24 15.34
N ASP A 233 0.88 14.49 16.35
CA ASP A 233 2.07 14.81 17.16
C ASP A 233 3.36 14.74 16.31
N TYR A 234 3.47 13.77 15.43
CA TYR A 234 4.59 13.65 14.49
C TYR A 234 4.76 14.88 13.61
N LEU A 235 3.65 15.47 13.13
CA LEU A 235 3.68 16.68 12.31
C LEU A 235 4.03 17.94 13.07
N LEU A 236 3.73 18.00 14.37
CA LEU A 236 4.08 19.16 15.21
C LEU A 236 5.57 19.19 15.58
N ASN A 237 6.24 18.04 15.51
CA ASN A 237 7.65 17.88 15.88
C ASN A 237 8.61 17.88 14.66
N LYS A 238 8.08 18.13 13.45
CA LYS A 238 8.81 18.20 12.18
C LYS A 238 8.94 19.63 11.69
#